data_7023fd3f6dada35fc98c798b84a367b7
#
_entry.id   7023fd3f6dada35fc98c798b84a367b7
#
_cell.length_a   1.000
_cell.length_b   1.000
_cell.length_c   1.000
_cell.angle_alpha   90.00
_cell.angle_beta   90.00
_cell.angle_gamma   90.00
#
_symmetry.space_group_name_H-M   'P 1'
#
loop_
_entity.id
_entity.type
_entity.pdbx_description
1 polymer ?
#
loop_
_entity_poly.entity_id
_entity_poly.type
_entity_poly.pdbx_seq_one_letter_code
_entity_poly.pdbx_strand_id
1 'polypeptide(L)'
;MAALSDSCAHHHHQDIDGDDINLAEFDVPLREWIALNKVERQTTKRFAAFLNKFGEDQGDRVYPRRINDMCSDNRQSLEVSYLHLSQFEPILAIWVADAPAQVLPIFHEALRGEVLKRFPSYGAIHEQVFVRITDLPISDAIRDIRQSHLNALIRISGVVTRRTGVFPQLNTAYYNCMRCGNVLGPIVQSAETELKMDHCSHCGGKGPFTLNQELTHYRNYQKMTLQESPGSVPAGRLPRSKEIILIHDLIDCARPGEEVEVTGIYTNNFDLSLNTSGGFPVFATVVEANYVARLGGGGGSTHISDDDRAAILALSQDPRVARRICASMAPSIHGHEDIKLGLALALFGGQEKHVKGKARLRGDINCLLLGDPGTAKSQFLKYVEKTAHRAVYTTGKGASAVGLTASVHKDPVTREWTLEGGALVLADRGVCLIDEFDKMNDADRVSIHEAMEQQSISISKAGIVTSLQARCAVIAAANPVGGRYDSSRTFSENVELTDPILSRFDILLVVKDTVDPVLDERLAHFVVGSHIKSHPDVTEEQKNSIDEGTLLCLHLNCITH
;
A
#
# COMPACT_ATOMS: atom_id res chain seq x y z
N MET A 1 -8.68 -14.16 -24.56
CA MET A 1 -7.45 -13.62 -25.13
C MET A 1 -7.30 -14.05 -26.59
N ALA A 2 -8.16 -13.61 -27.46
CA ALA A 2 -8.05 -13.82 -28.90
C ALA A 2 -8.94 -12.78 -29.60
N ALA A 3 -8.47 -11.54 -29.71
CA ALA A 3 -9.00 -10.50 -30.57
C ALA A 3 -8.21 -9.18 -30.37
N LEU A 4 -6.91 -9.18 -30.69
CA LEU A 4 -6.12 -7.94 -30.86
C LEU A 4 -4.88 -8.23 -31.75
N SER A 5 -5.06 -8.92 -32.88
CA SER A 5 -3.94 -9.28 -33.76
C SER A 5 -3.93 -8.63 -35.15
N ASP A 6 -4.77 -7.61 -35.42
CA ASP A 6 -4.76 -7.07 -36.80
C ASP A 6 -4.86 -5.53 -36.86
N SER A 7 -3.89 -4.78 -36.33
CA SER A 7 -3.73 -3.39 -36.84
C SER A 7 -2.45 -2.63 -36.42
N CYS A 8 -1.31 -3.27 -36.20
CA CYS A 8 -0.05 -2.53 -36.03
C CYS A 8 1.16 -3.22 -36.67
N ALA A 9 1.03 -3.57 -37.94
CA ALA A 9 2.18 -4.03 -38.76
C ALA A 9 2.34 -3.07 -39.94
N HIS A 10 3.05 -1.97 -39.71
CA HIS A 10 3.82 -1.22 -40.74
C HIS A 10 4.41 0.02 -40.07
N HIS A 11 5.67 -0.08 -39.62
CA HIS A 11 6.68 0.94 -39.87
C HIS A 11 8.04 0.55 -39.25
N HIS A 12 9.03 0.53 -40.10
CA HIS A 12 10.47 0.51 -39.87
C HIS A 12 11.16 -0.78 -39.43
N HIS A 13 11.30 -1.70 -40.40
CA HIS A 13 12.49 -2.54 -40.48
C HIS A 13 13.55 -1.79 -41.30
N GLN A 14 14.60 -1.34 -40.67
CA GLN A 14 15.89 -1.05 -41.31
C GLN A 14 16.99 -1.80 -40.58
N ASP A 15 17.54 -2.77 -41.30
CA ASP A 15 18.87 -3.36 -41.26
C ASP A 15 19.62 -3.43 -39.93
N ILE A 16 19.58 -4.57 -39.27
CA ILE A 16 20.58 -4.99 -38.30
C ILE A 16 20.99 -6.44 -38.64
N ASP A 17 22.24 -6.59 -38.98
CA ASP A 17 23.08 -7.78 -39.20
C ASP A 17 22.45 -9.18 -39.04
N GLY A 18 22.75 -10.03 -40.03
CA GLY A 18 22.34 -11.38 -40.36
C GLY A 18 22.32 -12.50 -39.30
N ASP A 19 21.98 -12.22 -38.03
CA ASP A 19 21.81 -13.21 -36.96
C ASP A 19 20.53 -12.96 -36.13
N ASP A 20 19.50 -12.34 -36.69
CA ASP A 20 18.25 -12.09 -36.01
C ASP A 20 17.45 -13.37 -35.79
N ILE A 21 17.53 -13.90 -34.57
CA ILE A 21 16.65 -14.96 -34.09
C ILE A 21 15.25 -14.36 -33.90
N ASN A 22 14.22 -15.01 -34.43
CA ASN A 22 12.85 -14.65 -34.21
C ASN A 22 12.49 -14.96 -32.74
N LEU A 23 12.50 -13.93 -31.86
CA LEU A 23 12.25 -14.07 -30.44
C LEU A 23 10.80 -14.49 -30.10
N ALA A 24 9.93 -14.52 -31.11
CA ALA A 24 8.52 -14.91 -30.91
C ALA A 24 8.28 -16.43 -31.10
N GLU A 25 9.21 -17.15 -31.73
CA GLU A 25 9.09 -18.59 -31.94
C GLU A 25 10.09 -19.34 -31.08
N PHE A 26 9.57 -20.13 -30.14
CA PHE A 26 10.39 -20.97 -29.27
C PHE A 26 9.78 -22.37 -29.14
N ASP A 27 10.62 -23.38 -29.34
CA ASP A 27 10.27 -24.79 -29.21
C ASP A 27 10.50 -25.35 -27.79
N VAL A 28 11.06 -24.52 -26.90
CA VAL A 28 11.50 -24.90 -25.55
C VAL A 28 10.77 -24.00 -24.53
N PRO A 29 10.58 -24.41 -23.28
CA PRO A 29 9.98 -23.53 -22.23
C PRO A 29 10.71 -22.17 -22.16
N LEU A 30 9.96 -21.09 -22.08
CA LEU A 30 10.46 -19.71 -22.13
C LEU A 30 11.70 -19.47 -21.23
N ARG A 31 11.71 -20.09 -20.04
CA ARG A 31 12.81 -19.94 -19.07
C ARG A 31 14.13 -20.55 -19.55
N GLU A 32 14.07 -21.69 -20.22
CA GLU A 32 15.25 -22.35 -20.80
C GLU A 32 15.72 -21.61 -22.06
N TRP A 33 14.77 -21.08 -22.84
CA TRP A 33 15.05 -20.28 -24.02
C TRP A 33 15.84 -19.01 -23.69
N ILE A 34 15.44 -18.27 -22.68
CA ILE A 34 16.12 -17.04 -22.25
C ILE A 34 17.54 -17.32 -21.75
N ALA A 35 17.79 -18.48 -21.15
CA ALA A 35 19.11 -18.88 -20.66
C ALA A 35 20.14 -19.18 -21.77
N LEU A 36 19.74 -19.20 -23.04
CA LEU A 36 20.68 -19.41 -24.15
C LEU A 36 21.52 -18.15 -24.38
N ASN A 37 22.84 -18.31 -24.43
CA ASN A 37 23.81 -17.21 -24.64
C ASN A 37 23.54 -16.31 -25.85
N LYS A 38 22.93 -16.87 -26.91
CA LYS A 38 22.55 -16.09 -28.11
C LYS A 38 21.37 -15.17 -27.85
N VAL A 39 20.34 -15.67 -27.13
CA VAL A 39 19.13 -14.93 -26.77
C VAL A 39 19.46 -13.84 -25.76
N GLU A 40 20.31 -14.16 -24.78
CA GLU A 40 20.82 -13.21 -23.79
C GLU A 40 21.50 -12.01 -24.45
N ARG A 41 22.41 -12.26 -25.42
CA ARG A 41 23.09 -11.16 -26.14
C ARG A 41 22.13 -10.30 -26.97
N GLN A 42 21.12 -10.90 -27.59
CA GLN A 42 20.11 -10.13 -28.32
C GLN A 42 19.21 -9.32 -27.40
N THR A 43 18.78 -9.92 -26.30
CA THR A 43 18.01 -9.22 -25.27
C THR A 43 18.77 -8.01 -24.73
N THR A 44 20.07 -8.18 -24.43
CA THR A 44 20.96 -7.09 -24.01
C THR A 44 21.03 -5.97 -25.05
N LYS A 45 21.22 -6.32 -26.36
CA LYS A 45 21.26 -5.32 -27.42
C LYS A 45 19.95 -4.57 -27.60
N ARG A 46 18.81 -5.27 -27.60
CA ARG A 46 17.48 -4.65 -27.74
C ARG A 46 17.13 -3.76 -26.54
N PHE A 47 17.43 -4.21 -25.34
CA PHE A 47 17.21 -3.37 -24.15
C PHE A 47 18.12 -2.14 -24.12
N ALA A 48 19.38 -2.27 -24.53
CA ALA A 48 20.28 -1.11 -24.69
C ALA A 48 19.78 -0.14 -25.78
N ALA A 49 19.23 -0.66 -26.88
CA ALA A 49 18.61 0.16 -27.91
C ALA A 49 17.37 0.91 -27.37
N PHE A 50 16.53 0.25 -26.58
CA PHE A 50 15.41 0.88 -25.87
C PHE A 50 15.87 2.03 -24.99
N LEU A 51 16.87 1.83 -24.13
CA LEU A 51 17.39 2.86 -23.22
C LEU A 51 17.95 4.08 -23.98
N ASN A 52 18.46 3.91 -25.21
CA ASN A 52 19.05 5.00 -25.97
C ASN A 52 18.05 5.70 -26.90
N LYS A 53 17.12 4.94 -27.51
CA LYS A 53 16.25 5.44 -28.59
C LYS A 53 14.86 5.86 -28.13
N PHE A 54 14.37 5.40 -26.98
CA PHE A 54 13.02 5.73 -26.52
C PHE A 54 12.82 7.24 -26.34
N GLY A 55 11.79 7.79 -26.99
CA GLY A 55 11.47 9.23 -26.97
C GLY A 55 12.24 10.06 -28.02
N GLU A 56 13.05 9.43 -28.88
CA GLU A 56 13.81 10.16 -29.93
C GLU A 56 12.86 10.83 -30.93
N ASP A 57 11.74 10.19 -31.28
CA ASP A 57 10.71 10.71 -32.18
C ASP A 57 9.97 11.94 -31.63
N GLN A 58 9.90 12.06 -30.31
CA GLN A 58 9.28 13.20 -29.62
C GLN A 58 10.28 14.29 -29.19
N GLY A 59 11.57 14.12 -29.54
CA GLY A 59 12.65 15.07 -29.21
C GLY A 59 13.08 15.04 -27.74
N ASP A 60 12.51 14.19 -26.92
CA ASP A 60 12.83 14.04 -25.50
C ASP A 60 13.35 12.64 -25.17
N ARG A 61 14.67 12.52 -25.05
CA ARG A 61 15.33 11.26 -24.67
C ARG A 61 15.17 11.03 -23.16
N VAL A 62 14.10 10.36 -22.77
CA VAL A 62 13.70 10.17 -21.37
C VAL A 62 14.75 9.40 -20.56
N TYR A 63 15.16 8.21 -21.03
CA TYR A 63 16.06 7.35 -20.27
C TYR A 63 17.50 7.87 -20.19
N PRO A 64 18.10 8.45 -21.25
CA PRO A 64 19.40 9.11 -21.14
C PRO A 64 19.46 10.19 -20.07
N ARG A 65 18.39 10.98 -19.89
CA ARG A 65 18.29 11.95 -18.77
C ARG A 65 18.21 11.25 -17.43
N ARG A 66 17.29 10.26 -17.28
CA ARG A 66 17.15 9.49 -16.03
C ARG A 66 18.45 8.81 -15.61
N ILE A 67 19.26 8.31 -16.56
CA ILE A 67 20.59 7.74 -16.28
C ILE A 67 21.53 8.85 -15.76
N ASN A 68 21.54 10.02 -16.36
CA ASN A 68 22.36 11.13 -15.90
C ASN A 68 21.93 11.59 -14.49
N ASP A 69 20.62 11.71 -14.23
CA ASP A 69 20.07 12.07 -12.92
C ASP A 69 20.41 11.01 -11.87
N MET A 70 20.29 9.71 -12.22
CA MET A 70 20.69 8.59 -11.36
C MET A 70 22.17 8.69 -10.98
N CYS A 71 23.04 8.97 -11.93
CA CYS A 71 24.49 9.10 -11.67
C CYS A 71 24.83 10.36 -10.88
N SER A 72 24.12 11.49 -11.12
CA SER A 72 24.34 12.74 -10.35
C SER A 72 23.88 12.60 -8.89
N ASP A 73 22.77 11.90 -8.66
CA ASP A 73 22.21 11.64 -7.33
C ASP A 73 22.88 10.46 -6.62
N ASN A 74 23.80 9.78 -7.26
CA ASN A 74 24.51 8.61 -6.72
C ASN A 74 23.58 7.43 -6.34
N ARG A 75 22.52 7.21 -7.14
CA ARG A 75 21.56 6.14 -6.93
C ARG A 75 22.01 4.85 -7.61
N GLN A 76 21.68 3.68 -7.02
CA GLN A 76 22.01 2.37 -7.56
C GLN A 76 20.97 1.80 -8.52
N SER A 77 19.83 2.45 -8.69
CA SER A 77 18.70 1.92 -9.44
C SER A 77 18.13 2.92 -10.44
N LEU A 78 17.72 2.39 -11.59
CA LEU A 78 17.00 3.11 -12.64
C LEU A 78 15.56 2.63 -12.71
N GLU A 79 14.61 3.56 -12.64
CA GLU A 79 13.19 3.28 -12.81
C GLU A 79 12.84 3.21 -14.30
N VAL A 80 12.31 2.08 -14.71
CA VAL A 80 11.86 1.80 -16.09
C VAL A 80 10.36 1.53 -16.07
N SER A 81 9.60 2.34 -16.83
CA SER A 81 8.16 2.13 -16.96
C SER A 81 7.86 0.94 -17.87
N TYR A 82 7.04 0.02 -17.37
CA TYR A 82 6.56 -1.14 -18.14
C TYR A 82 5.79 -0.71 -19.40
N LEU A 83 5.01 0.37 -19.30
CA LEU A 83 4.26 0.90 -20.44
C LEU A 83 5.18 1.36 -21.56
N HIS A 84 6.27 2.05 -21.24
CA HIS A 84 7.27 2.47 -22.23
C HIS A 84 7.95 1.25 -22.89
N LEU A 85 8.27 0.24 -22.08
CA LEU A 85 8.86 -0.99 -22.58
C LEU A 85 7.90 -1.74 -23.51
N SER A 86 6.62 -1.82 -23.17
CA SER A 86 5.60 -2.48 -23.99
C SER A 86 5.32 -1.76 -25.31
N GLN A 87 5.47 -0.44 -25.35
CA GLN A 87 5.32 0.35 -26.57
C GLN A 87 6.48 0.17 -27.54
N PHE A 88 7.71 0.07 -27.02
CA PHE A 88 8.91 -0.05 -27.85
C PHE A 88 9.22 -1.50 -28.24
N GLU A 89 9.19 -2.42 -27.26
CA GLU A 89 9.51 -3.84 -27.43
C GLU A 89 8.52 -4.72 -26.68
N PRO A 90 7.36 -5.05 -27.28
CA PRO A 90 6.30 -5.82 -26.62
C PRO A 90 6.75 -7.22 -26.19
N ILE A 91 7.66 -7.86 -26.92
CA ILE A 91 8.17 -9.19 -26.59
C ILE A 91 8.94 -9.17 -25.28
N LEU A 92 9.81 -8.18 -25.08
CA LEU A 92 10.58 -8.04 -23.83
C LEU A 92 9.66 -7.74 -22.65
N ALA A 93 8.60 -6.97 -22.86
CA ALA A 93 7.62 -6.67 -21.82
C ALA A 93 6.90 -7.95 -21.33
N ILE A 94 6.47 -8.83 -22.26
CA ILE A 94 5.87 -10.13 -21.92
C ILE A 94 6.87 -11.00 -21.15
N TRP A 95 8.11 -11.07 -21.60
CA TRP A 95 9.14 -11.88 -20.93
C TRP A 95 9.45 -11.39 -19.51
N VAL A 96 9.44 -10.08 -19.28
CA VAL A 96 9.59 -9.51 -17.92
C VAL A 96 8.42 -9.88 -17.03
N ALA A 97 7.20 -9.97 -17.58
CA ALA A 97 6.03 -10.35 -16.80
C ALA A 97 6.05 -11.86 -16.45
N ASP A 98 6.38 -12.75 -17.40
CA ASP A 98 6.27 -14.20 -17.24
C ASP A 98 7.52 -14.86 -16.63
N ALA A 99 8.72 -14.31 -16.91
CA ALA A 99 10.00 -14.86 -16.47
C ALA A 99 10.95 -13.78 -15.90
N PRO A 100 10.52 -12.98 -14.92
CA PRO A 100 11.32 -11.86 -14.41
C PRO A 100 12.66 -12.29 -13.81
N ALA A 101 12.72 -13.46 -13.18
CA ALA A 101 13.93 -13.95 -12.52
C ALA A 101 15.12 -14.16 -13.50
N GLN A 102 14.82 -14.49 -14.76
CA GLN A 102 15.83 -14.68 -15.81
C GLN A 102 16.14 -13.38 -16.56
N VAL A 103 15.12 -12.55 -16.80
CA VAL A 103 15.25 -11.35 -17.64
C VAL A 103 15.89 -10.18 -16.89
N LEU A 104 15.53 -9.97 -15.61
CA LEU A 104 16.04 -8.85 -14.82
C LEU A 104 17.58 -8.83 -14.69
N PRO A 105 18.29 -9.95 -14.45
CA PRO A 105 19.75 -9.96 -14.42
C PRO A 105 20.35 -9.47 -15.75
N ILE A 106 19.77 -9.88 -16.90
CA ILE A 106 20.22 -9.44 -18.23
C ILE A 106 20.04 -7.92 -18.38
N PHE A 107 18.93 -7.40 -17.90
CA PHE A 107 18.67 -5.95 -17.92
C PHE A 107 19.61 -5.17 -17.02
N HIS A 108 19.96 -5.72 -15.84
CA HIS A 108 20.94 -5.12 -14.94
C HIS A 108 22.31 -5.00 -15.61
N GLU A 109 22.75 -6.06 -16.29
CA GLU A 109 24.03 -6.05 -17.00
C GLU A 109 24.03 -5.10 -18.22
N ALA A 110 22.95 -5.08 -18.99
CA ALA A 110 22.77 -4.15 -20.10
C ALA A 110 22.81 -2.69 -19.62
N LEU A 111 22.09 -2.37 -18.52
CA LEU A 111 22.11 -1.03 -17.91
C LEU A 111 23.51 -0.67 -17.42
N ARG A 112 24.19 -1.59 -16.73
CA ARG A 112 25.58 -1.39 -16.27
C ARG A 112 26.49 -1.05 -17.45
N GLY A 113 26.37 -1.78 -18.57
CA GLY A 113 27.13 -1.50 -19.78
C GLY A 113 26.88 -0.09 -20.33
N GLU A 114 25.63 0.37 -20.36
CA GLU A 114 25.29 1.73 -20.83
C GLU A 114 25.75 2.83 -19.85
N VAL A 115 25.67 2.60 -18.54
CA VAL A 115 26.18 3.52 -17.52
C VAL A 115 27.70 3.66 -17.61
N LEU A 116 28.43 2.56 -17.73
CA LEU A 116 29.90 2.58 -17.84
C LEU A 116 30.41 3.23 -19.14
N LYS A 117 29.66 3.13 -20.25
CA LYS A 117 29.98 3.86 -21.48
C LYS A 117 29.93 5.38 -21.29
N ARG A 118 29.01 5.88 -20.47
CA ARG A 118 28.84 7.31 -20.22
C ARG A 118 29.70 7.81 -19.04
N PHE A 119 29.79 7.02 -17.99
CA PHE A 119 30.49 7.33 -16.74
C PHE A 119 31.41 6.19 -16.32
N PRO A 120 32.64 6.07 -16.90
CA PRO A 120 33.55 4.95 -16.61
C PRO A 120 33.92 4.83 -15.12
N SER A 121 33.98 5.97 -14.40
CA SER A 121 34.31 5.99 -12.96
C SER A 121 33.18 5.50 -12.06
N TYR A 122 31.95 5.39 -12.54
CA TYR A 122 30.79 5.00 -11.73
C TYR A 122 30.89 3.55 -11.25
N GLY A 123 31.55 2.69 -12.00
CA GLY A 123 31.80 1.29 -11.61
C GLY A 123 32.69 1.12 -10.36
N ALA A 124 33.46 2.15 -9.99
CA ALA A 124 34.24 2.14 -8.76
C ALA A 124 33.40 2.53 -7.52
N ILE A 125 32.29 3.25 -7.73
CA ILE A 125 31.39 3.67 -6.65
C ILE A 125 30.35 2.57 -6.37
N HIS A 126 29.70 2.08 -7.43
CA HIS A 126 28.69 1.03 -7.36
C HIS A 126 29.04 -0.12 -8.28
N GLU A 127 29.28 -1.28 -7.69
CA GLU A 127 29.62 -2.50 -8.45
C GLU A 127 28.42 -3.03 -9.24
N GLN A 128 27.21 -2.87 -8.71
CA GLN A 128 25.95 -3.35 -9.31
C GLN A 128 24.97 -2.19 -9.46
N VAL A 129 24.26 -2.18 -10.58
CA VAL A 129 23.20 -1.23 -10.90
C VAL A 129 21.92 -2.03 -11.20
N PHE A 130 20.78 -1.59 -10.67
CA PHE A 130 19.52 -2.31 -10.73
C PHE A 130 18.49 -1.61 -11.60
N VAL A 131 17.73 -2.40 -12.36
CA VAL A 131 16.54 -1.94 -13.09
C VAL A 131 15.31 -2.18 -12.23
N ARG A 132 14.52 -1.15 -12.01
CA ARG A 132 13.28 -1.20 -11.25
C ARG A 132 12.09 -0.98 -12.17
N ILE A 133 11.22 -1.97 -12.28
CA ILE A 133 10.05 -1.91 -13.17
C ILE A 133 8.90 -1.21 -12.45
N THR A 134 8.44 -0.10 -13.04
CA THR A 134 7.30 0.68 -12.57
C THR A 134 6.09 0.52 -13.50
N ASP A 135 4.93 0.97 -13.07
CA ASP A 135 3.71 1.08 -13.87
C ASP A 135 3.22 -0.22 -14.52
N LEU A 136 3.33 -1.33 -13.79
CA LEU A 136 2.73 -2.58 -14.25
C LEU A 136 1.20 -2.40 -14.33
N PRO A 137 0.54 -2.69 -15.48
CA PRO A 137 -0.87 -2.33 -15.69
C PRO A 137 -1.84 -3.12 -14.80
N ILE A 138 -1.48 -4.34 -14.41
CA ILE A 138 -2.33 -5.21 -13.59
C ILE A 138 -1.91 -5.07 -12.14
N SER A 139 -2.87 -4.71 -11.27
CA SER A 139 -2.70 -4.70 -9.83
C SER A 139 -3.54 -5.83 -9.24
N ASP A 140 -2.88 -6.75 -8.54
CA ASP A 140 -3.51 -7.92 -7.94
C ASP A 140 -3.83 -7.66 -6.47
N ALA A 141 -5.03 -8.06 -6.02
CA ALA A 141 -5.31 -8.08 -4.59
C ALA A 141 -4.56 -9.25 -3.93
N ILE A 142 -4.05 -9.04 -2.72
CA ILE A 142 -3.30 -10.08 -1.97
C ILE A 142 -4.10 -11.38 -1.87
N ARG A 143 -5.43 -11.30 -1.78
CA ARG A 143 -6.32 -12.46 -1.68
C ARG A 143 -6.53 -13.20 -3.00
N ASP A 144 -6.25 -12.59 -4.13
CA ASP A 144 -6.47 -13.17 -5.47
C ASP A 144 -5.22 -13.83 -6.05
N ILE A 145 -4.09 -13.73 -5.36
CA ILE A 145 -2.86 -14.42 -5.73
C ILE A 145 -3.07 -15.93 -5.67
N ARG A 146 -2.72 -16.63 -6.75
CA ARG A 146 -2.85 -18.09 -6.93
C ARG A 146 -1.55 -18.67 -7.46
N GLN A 147 -1.54 -19.99 -7.64
CA GLN A 147 -0.42 -20.73 -8.22
C GLN A 147 -0.03 -20.23 -9.61
N SER A 148 -0.98 -19.72 -10.40
CA SER A 148 -0.73 -19.18 -11.76
C SER A 148 0.23 -18.00 -11.77
N HIS A 149 0.34 -17.28 -10.64
CA HIS A 149 1.25 -16.13 -10.50
C HIS A 149 2.67 -16.52 -10.02
N LEU A 150 2.94 -17.83 -9.83
CA LEU A 150 4.25 -18.28 -9.39
C LEU A 150 5.34 -17.97 -10.42
N ASN A 151 6.40 -17.35 -9.92
CA ASN A 151 7.56 -16.87 -10.70
C ASN A 151 7.21 -15.83 -11.77
N ALA A 152 6.06 -15.17 -11.68
CA ALA A 152 5.68 -14.02 -12.47
C ALA A 152 5.91 -12.72 -11.72
N LEU A 153 5.98 -11.62 -12.46
CA LEU A 153 6.05 -10.27 -11.89
C LEU A 153 4.63 -9.84 -11.53
N ILE A 154 4.38 -9.58 -10.26
CA ILE A 154 3.08 -9.12 -9.74
C ILE A 154 3.21 -7.73 -9.12
N ARG A 155 2.11 -6.99 -9.12
CA ARG A 155 1.98 -5.70 -8.45
C ARG A 155 0.88 -5.81 -7.41
N ILE A 156 1.22 -5.56 -6.16
CA ILE A 156 0.32 -5.65 -5.01
C ILE A 156 0.38 -4.37 -4.19
N SER A 157 -0.75 -3.97 -3.63
CA SER A 157 -0.86 -2.82 -2.74
C SER A 157 -1.34 -3.24 -1.35
N GLY A 158 -0.94 -2.49 -0.34
CA GLY A 158 -1.36 -2.72 1.03
C GLY A 158 -0.64 -1.84 2.05
N VAL A 159 -0.93 -2.08 3.32
CA VAL A 159 -0.34 -1.36 4.44
C VAL A 159 0.75 -2.20 5.09
N VAL A 160 1.90 -1.58 5.34
CA VAL A 160 3.01 -2.21 6.05
C VAL A 160 2.64 -2.35 7.52
N THR A 161 2.49 -3.58 8.00
CA THR A 161 2.21 -3.85 9.41
C THR A 161 3.47 -4.03 10.21
N ARG A 162 4.45 -4.74 9.65
CA ARG A 162 5.66 -5.16 10.35
C ARG A 162 6.88 -5.06 9.44
N ARG A 163 8.02 -4.73 10.01
CA ARG A 163 9.32 -4.69 9.35
C ARG A 163 10.38 -5.26 10.27
N THR A 164 11.27 -6.11 9.77
CA THR A 164 12.41 -6.62 10.52
C THR A 164 13.59 -5.64 10.46
N GLY A 165 14.59 -5.86 11.29
CA GLY A 165 15.90 -5.24 11.14
C GLY A 165 16.58 -5.61 9.81
N VAL A 166 17.68 -4.97 9.51
CA VAL A 166 18.51 -5.27 8.33
C VAL A 166 19.52 -6.34 8.71
N PHE A 167 19.51 -7.44 7.98
CA PHE A 167 20.44 -8.56 8.20
C PHE A 167 21.36 -8.74 7.02
N PRO A 168 22.64 -9.08 7.23
CA PRO A 168 23.53 -9.51 6.17
C PRO A 168 23.16 -10.93 5.73
N GLN A 169 22.84 -11.12 4.44
CA GLN A 169 22.63 -12.42 3.81
C GLN A 169 23.82 -12.77 2.94
N LEU A 170 24.22 -14.03 2.95
CA LEU A 170 25.28 -14.54 2.07
C LEU A 170 24.84 -14.44 0.61
N ASN A 171 25.65 -13.79 -0.21
CA ASN A 171 25.48 -13.75 -1.66
C ASN A 171 26.44 -14.72 -2.35
N THR A 172 27.74 -14.53 -2.15
CA THR A 172 28.77 -15.41 -2.69
C THR A 172 29.67 -15.86 -1.55
N ALA A 173 29.70 -17.16 -1.30
CA ALA A 173 30.44 -17.74 -0.23
C ALA A 173 31.77 -18.33 -0.72
N TYR A 174 32.81 -18.10 0.05
CA TYR A 174 34.12 -18.74 -0.10
C TYR A 174 34.42 -19.56 1.14
N TYR A 175 34.91 -20.79 0.95
CA TYR A 175 35.26 -21.68 2.04
C TYR A 175 36.72 -22.03 2.01
N ASN A 176 37.37 -22.09 3.17
CA ASN A 176 38.71 -22.58 3.32
C ASN A 176 38.69 -24.06 3.70
N CYS A 177 39.40 -24.88 2.94
CA CYS A 177 39.60 -26.29 3.31
C CYS A 177 40.62 -26.42 4.40
N MET A 178 40.25 -26.96 5.57
CA MET A 178 41.17 -27.13 6.72
C MET A 178 42.27 -28.16 6.49
N ARG A 179 42.15 -29.01 5.43
CA ARG A 179 43.20 -30.03 5.13
C ARG A 179 44.29 -29.51 4.19
N CYS A 180 43.93 -28.76 3.16
CA CYS A 180 44.89 -28.31 2.16
C CYS A 180 45.11 -26.79 2.15
N GLY A 181 44.38 -26.02 2.97
CA GLY A 181 44.50 -24.56 3.04
C GLY A 181 43.97 -23.80 1.84
N ASN A 182 43.46 -24.50 0.79
CA ASN A 182 42.97 -23.84 -0.41
C ASN A 182 41.59 -23.22 -0.21
N VAL A 183 41.38 -22.07 -0.85
CA VAL A 183 40.10 -21.37 -0.91
C VAL A 183 39.24 -22.00 -2.01
N LEU A 184 38.04 -22.39 -1.64
CA LEU A 184 37.01 -22.96 -2.51
C LEU A 184 35.91 -21.92 -2.77
N GLY A 185 35.57 -21.66 -4.02
CA GLY A 185 34.55 -20.71 -4.40
C GLY A 185 34.89 -20.03 -5.74
N PRO A 186 34.06 -19.11 -6.23
CA PRO A 186 32.83 -18.56 -5.66
C PRO A 186 31.63 -19.53 -5.70
N ILE A 187 30.92 -19.66 -4.60
CA ILE A 187 29.68 -20.42 -4.53
C ILE A 187 28.56 -19.40 -4.37
N VAL A 188 27.73 -19.26 -5.40
CA VAL A 188 26.58 -18.39 -5.34
C VAL A 188 25.50 -19.09 -4.50
N GLN A 189 25.13 -18.45 -3.40
CA GLN A 189 24.09 -18.93 -2.50
C GLN A 189 22.72 -18.54 -3.07
N SER A 190 21.88 -19.53 -3.37
CA SER A 190 20.47 -19.25 -3.68
C SER A 190 19.71 -18.86 -2.40
N ALA A 191 18.62 -18.08 -2.55
CA ALA A 191 17.83 -17.64 -1.41
C ALA A 191 17.13 -18.81 -0.67
N GLU A 192 17.01 -19.97 -1.31
CA GLU A 192 16.16 -21.08 -0.86
C GLU A 192 16.90 -22.18 -0.10
N THR A 193 18.15 -22.43 -0.41
CA THR A 193 18.89 -23.56 0.17
C THR A 193 20.31 -23.19 0.54
N GLU A 194 20.72 -23.56 1.74
CA GLU A 194 22.11 -23.49 2.15
C GLU A 194 22.92 -24.57 1.41
N LEU A 195 23.75 -24.15 0.47
CA LEU A 195 24.64 -25.06 -0.24
C LEU A 195 25.78 -25.46 0.70
N LYS A 196 25.80 -26.73 1.14
CA LYS A 196 26.89 -27.31 1.93
C LYS A 196 27.87 -27.97 0.98
N MET A 197 29.15 -27.70 1.23
CA MET A 197 30.22 -28.35 0.47
C MET A 197 30.46 -29.76 1.02
N ASP A 198 30.35 -30.77 0.12
CA ASP A 198 30.59 -32.15 0.48
C ASP A 198 32.06 -32.57 0.26
N HIS A 199 32.73 -32.00 -0.74
CA HIS A 199 34.09 -32.39 -1.15
C HIS A 199 34.93 -31.18 -1.52
N CYS A 200 36.22 -31.24 -1.18
CA CYS A 200 37.18 -30.27 -1.69
C CYS A 200 37.58 -30.64 -3.14
N SER A 201 37.45 -29.70 -4.08
CA SER A 201 37.84 -29.90 -5.49
C SER A 201 39.34 -30.14 -5.67
N HIS A 202 40.20 -29.74 -4.71
CA HIS A 202 41.66 -29.86 -4.80
C HIS A 202 42.23 -31.12 -4.14
N CYS A 203 41.76 -31.47 -2.95
CA CYS A 203 42.31 -32.62 -2.19
C CYS A 203 41.35 -33.81 -2.10
N GLY A 204 40.12 -33.72 -2.65
CA GLY A 204 39.07 -34.76 -2.59
C GLY A 204 38.60 -35.10 -1.17
N GLY A 205 39.05 -34.37 -0.15
CA GLY A 205 38.74 -34.67 1.25
C GLY A 205 37.36 -34.19 1.65
N LYS A 206 36.62 -35.01 2.41
CA LYS A 206 35.41 -34.62 3.15
C LYS A 206 35.84 -33.96 4.47
N GLY A 207 36.52 -32.78 4.40
CA GLY A 207 37.04 -32.14 5.59
C GLY A 207 36.09 -31.10 6.17
N PRO A 208 36.35 -30.60 7.38
CA PRO A 208 35.65 -29.41 7.85
C PRO A 208 36.06 -28.22 6.97
N PHE A 209 35.03 -27.51 6.46
CA PHE A 209 35.18 -26.27 5.68
C PHE A 209 34.82 -25.09 6.58
N THR A 210 35.66 -24.07 6.60
CA THR A 210 35.42 -22.82 7.33
C THR A 210 35.09 -21.72 6.33
N LEU A 211 34.09 -20.92 6.63
CA LEU A 211 33.71 -19.76 5.83
C LEU A 211 34.84 -18.71 5.88
N ASN A 212 35.29 -18.28 4.71
CA ASN A 212 36.26 -17.21 4.60
C ASN A 212 35.55 -15.87 4.66
N GLN A 213 35.64 -15.16 5.80
CA GLN A 213 34.94 -13.90 6.00
C GLN A 213 35.48 -12.74 5.15
N GLU A 214 36.76 -12.79 4.75
CA GLU A 214 37.38 -11.71 3.97
C GLU A 214 36.98 -11.70 2.51
N LEU A 215 36.78 -12.88 1.91
CA LEU A 215 36.44 -13.04 0.49
C LEU A 215 34.92 -13.19 0.25
N THR A 216 34.17 -13.46 1.31
CA THR A 216 32.73 -13.69 1.20
C THR A 216 31.96 -12.38 1.01
N HIS A 217 31.15 -12.31 -0.02
CA HIS A 217 30.29 -11.15 -0.28
C HIS A 217 28.92 -11.35 0.37
N TYR A 218 28.49 -10.33 1.11
CA TYR A 218 27.20 -10.27 1.76
C TYR A 218 26.30 -9.27 1.03
N ARG A 219 25.00 -9.53 1.03
CA ARG A 219 23.97 -8.56 0.61
C ARG A 219 23.07 -8.21 1.78
N ASN A 220 22.57 -7.01 1.78
CA ASN A 220 21.61 -6.59 2.80
C ASN A 220 20.24 -7.21 2.51
N TYR A 221 19.59 -7.71 3.56
CA TYR A 221 18.31 -8.40 3.53
C TYR A 221 17.38 -7.82 4.59
N GLN A 222 16.15 -7.55 4.23
CA GLN A 222 15.10 -7.12 5.15
C GLN A 222 13.78 -7.78 4.77
N LYS A 223 12.97 -8.14 5.76
CA LYS A 223 11.65 -8.72 5.57
C LYS A 223 10.59 -7.74 6.02
N MET A 224 9.56 -7.57 5.21
CA MET A 224 8.43 -6.70 5.46
C MET A 224 7.13 -7.51 5.34
N THR A 225 6.16 -7.26 6.21
CA THR A 225 4.83 -7.85 6.12
C THR A 225 3.85 -6.80 5.62
N LEU A 226 3.24 -7.09 4.48
CA LEU A 226 2.21 -6.26 3.86
C LEU A 226 0.84 -6.88 4.13
N GLN A 227 -0.10 -6.08 4.61
CA GLN A 227 -1.49 -6.46 4.87
C GLN A 227 -2.41 -5.73 3.90
N GLU A 228 -3.51 -6.36 3.51
CA GLU A 228 -4.56 -5.71 2.70
C GLU A 228 -5.03 -4.42 3.36
N SER A 229 -5.22 -3.37 2.56
CA SER A 229 -5.73 -2.09 3.05
C SER A 229 -7.12 -2.28 3.67
N PRO A 230 -7.42 -1.67 4.82
CA PRO A 230 -8.69 -1.88 5.53
C PRO A 230 -9.92 -1.64 4.67
N GLY A 231 -9.88 -0.66 3.76
CA GLY A 231 -10.98 -0.31 2.87
C GLY A 231 -11.23 -1.32 1.72
N SER A 232 -10.26 -2.16 1.38
CA SER A 232 -10.37 -3.13 0.28
C SER A 232 -10.93 -4.49 0.68
N VAL A 233 -11.02 -4.76 1.99
CA VAL A 233 -11.45 -6.06 2.53
C VAL A 233 -12.96 -6.16 2.55
N PRO A 234 -13.58 -7.19 1.92
CA PRO A 234 -15.03 -7.41 2.01
C PRO A 234 -15.48 -7.64 3.46
N ALA A 235 -16.66 -7.14 3.80
CA ALA A 235 -17.23 -7.28 5.14
C ALA A 235 -17.28 -8.74 5.61
N GLY A 236 -16.89 -8.98 6.85
CA GLY A 236 -16.89 -10.31 7.47
C GLY A 236 -15.68 -11.19 7.13
N ARG A 237 -14.69 -10.70 6.39
CA ARG A 237 -13.45 -11.43 6.11
C ARG A 237 -12.27 -10.81 6.84
N LEU A 238 -11.36 -11.68 7.30
CA LEU A 238 -10.09 -11.25 7.87
C LEU A 238 -9.15 -10.74 6.77
N PRO A 239 -8.42 -9.65 7.01
CA PRO A 239 -7.39 -9.17 6.08
C PRO A 239 -6.27 -10.21 5.97
N ARG A 240 -5.78 -10.43 4.76
CA ARG A 240 -4.65 -11.30 4.51
C ARG A 240 -3.36 -10.50 4.55
N SER A 241 -2.30 -11.16 4.99
CA SER A 241 -0.96 -10.61 4.96
C SER A 241 -0.03 -11.41 4.06
N LYS A 242 0.98 -10.76 3.50
CA LYS A 242 2.00 -11.37 2.68
C LYS A 242 3.37 -10.89 3.10
N GLU A 243 4.33 -11.78 3.11
CA GLU A 243 5.73 -11.46 3.39
C GLU A 243 6.42 -11.00 2.12
N ILE A 244 7.17 -9.90 2.25
CA ILE A 244 7.93 -9.27 1.17
C ILE A 244 9.39 -9.23 1.59
N ILE A 245 10.26 -9.62 0.68
CA ILE A 245 11.70 -9.57 0.86
C ILE A 245 12.23 -8.33 0.15
N LEU A 246 12.91 -7.47 0.90
CA LEU A 246 13.59 -6.28 0.41
C LEU A 246 15.09 -6.53 0.36
N ILE A 247 15.71 -6.26 -0.80
CA ILE A 247 17.13 -6.50 -1.05
C ILE A 247 17.76 -5.24 -1.64
N HIS A 248 19.04 -5.05 -1.38
CA HIS A 248 19.86 -3.96 -1.90
C HIS A 248 19.38 -2.56 -1.49
N ASP A 249 19.07 -1.70 -2.45
CA ASP A 249 18.64 -0.31 -2.28
C ASP A 249 17.19 -0.13 -1.80
N LEU A 250 16.38 -1.20 -1.83
CA LEU A 250 14.99 -1.17 -1.34
C LEU A 250 14.88 -1.27 0.19
N ILE A 251 16.00 -1.40 0.88
CA ILE A 251 16.02 -1.50 2.34
C ILE A 251 15.59 -0.16 2.95
N ASP A 252 14.81 -0.25 4.02
CA ASP A 252 14.27 0.92 4.74
C ASP A 252 13.42 1.89 3.88
N CYS A 253 12.96 1.45 2.71
CA CYS A 253 12.11 2.25 1.85
C CYS A 253 10.71 2.53 2.43
N ALA A 254 10.19 1.68 3.32
CA ALA A 254 8.86 1.82 3.90
C ALA A 254 8.86 1.69 5.42
N ARG A 255 7.92 2.37 6.08
CA ARG A 255 7.75 2.33 7.53
C ARG A 255 6.45 1.61 7.88
N PRO A 256 6.36 0.99 9.08
CA PRO A 256 5.09 0.46 9.58
C PRO A 256 4.02 1.55 9.60
N GLY A 257 2.82 1.21 9.12
CA GLY A 257 1.71 2.14 8.96
C GLY A 257 1.65 2.85 7.61
N GLU A 258 2.68 2.82 6.78
CA GLU A 258 2.64 3.40 5.42
C GLU A 258 1.92 2.46 4.45
N GLU A 259 1.14 3.04 3.55
CA GLU A 259 0.57 2.32 2.42
C GLU A 259 1.56 2.32 1.27
N VAL A 260 1.86 1.13 0.78
CA VAL A 260 2.84 0.93 -0.28
C VAL A 260 2.29 0.04 -1.38
N GLU A 261 2.79 0.28 -2.55
CA GLU A 261 2.60 -0.56 -3.71
C GLU A 261 3.92 -1.24 -4.05
N VAL A 262 3.90 -2.55 -4.13
CA VAL A 262 5.09 -3.37 -4.37
C VAL A 262 4.95 -4.12 -5.68
N THR A 263 5.88 -3.89 -6.59
CA THR A 263 6.07 -4.71 -7.78
C THR A 263 7.20 -5.69 -7.50
N GLY A 264 6.95 -6.98 -7.62
CA GLY A 264 7.94 -7.98 -7.29
C GLY A 264 7.64 -9.35 -7.86
N ILE A 265 8.60 -10.25 -7.69
CA ILE A 265 8.53 -11.63 -8.15
C ILE A 265 7.88 -12.49 -7.07
N TYR A 266 6.84 -13.19 -7.42
CA TYR A 266 6.17 -14.12 -6.51
C TYR A 266 6.86 -15.47 -6.51
N THR A 267 7.55 -15.82 -5.41
CA THR A 267 8.36 -17.03 -5.29
C THR A 267 7.90 -17.93 -4.14
N ASN A 268 8.24 -19.20 -4.23
CA ASN A 268 8.08 -20.15 -3.14
C ASN A 268 9.31 -20.07 -2.22
N ASN A 269 9.06 -20.11 -0.91
CA ASN A 269 10.11 -20.30 0.09
C ASN A 269 9.88 -21.63 0.79
N PHE A 270 10.93 -22.43 0.88
CA PHE A 270 10.87 -23.70 1.61
C PHE A 270 11.01 -23.44 3.11
N ASP A 271 9.89 -23.57 3.83
CA ASP A 271 9.87 -23.45 5.28
C ASP A 271 9.81 -24.84 5.93
N LEU A 272 10.90 -25.21 6.61
CA LEU A 272 10.99 -26.47 7.34
C LEU A 272 9.96 -26.57 8.47
N SER A 273 9.50 -25.45 9.03
CA SER A 273 8.52 -25.43 10.12
C SER A 273 7.15 -25.91 9.70
N LEU A 274 6.79 -25.75 8.42
CA LEU A 274 5.52 -26.22 7.85
C LEU A 274 5.53 -27.71 7.49
N ASN A 275 6.73 -28.34 7.41
CA ASN A 275 6.91 -29.72 6.92
C ASN A 275 7.39 -30.69 8.00
N THR A 276 7.20 -30.41 9.28
CA THR A 276 7.85 -31.12 10.41
C THR A 276 7.34 -32.52 10.71
N SER A 277 6.23 -32.98 10.16
CA SER A 277 5.73 -34.35 10.43
C SER A 277 5.07 -34.98 9.20
N GLY A 278 5.92 -35.56 8.39
CA GLY A 278 5.59 -36.74 7.60
C GLY A 278 4.47 -36.63 6.60
N GLY A 279 4.37 -35.58 5.79
CA GLY A 279 3.44 -35.91 4.80
C GLY A 279 3.19 -34.98 3.66
N PHE A 280 2.90 -33.74 3.88
CA PHE A 280 2.43 -32.90 2.78
C PHE A 280 3.35 -31.69 2.57
N PRO A 281 4.08 -31.59 1.45
CA PRO A 281 4.96 -30.47 1.20
C PRO A 281 4.13 -29.21 0.90
N VAL A 282 3.88 -28.41 1.94
CA VAL A 282 3.29 -27.08 1.82
C VAL A 282 4.44 -26.07 1.80
N PHE A 283 4.47 -25.19 0.81
CA PHE A 283 5.47 -24.15 0.66
C PHE A 283 4.92 -22.82 1.15
N ALA A 284 5.69 -22.09 1.94
CA ALA A 284 5.45 -20.68 2.18
C ALA A 284 5.77 -19.91 0.89
N THR A 285 4.98 -18.89 0.60
CA THR A 285 5.18 -18.07 -0.57
C THR A 285 5.53 -16.64 -0.16
N VAL A 286 6.52 -16.06 -0.80
CA VAL A 286 7.01 -14.71 -0.55
C VAL A 286 7.04 -13.90 -1.83
N VAL A 287 7.11 -12.59 -1.70
CA VAL A 287 7.32 -11.69 -2.85
C VAL A 287 8.69 -11.06 -2.71
N GLU A 288 9.57 -11.30 -3.66
CA GLU A 288 10.84 -10.60 -3.75
C GLU A 288 10.61 -9.26 -4.47
N ALA A 289 10.77 -8.16 -3.74
CA ALA A 289 10.46 -6.84 -4.26
C ALA A 289 11.48 -6.41 -5.32
N ASN A 290 10.99 -5.95 -6.47
CA ASN A 290 11.76 -5.24 -7.48
C ASN A 290 11.61 -3.74 -7.34
N TYR A 291 10.39 -3.24 -7.05
CA TYR A 291 10.11 -1.82 -6.87
C TYR A 291 9.08 -1.61 -5.75
N VAL A 292 9.26 -0.55 -4.99
CA VAL A 292 8.34 -0.16 -3.91
C VAL A 292 7.97 1.31 -4.07
N ALA A 293 6.71 1.58 -4.36
CA ALA A 293 6.14 2.92 -4.40
C ALA A 293 5.40 3.22 -3.10
N ARG A 294 5.64 4.39 -2.50
CA ARG A 294 4.88 4.87 -1.34
C ARG A 294 3.64 5.61 -1.82
N LEU A 295 2.48 5.11 -1.50
CA LEU A 295 1.20 5.75 -1.86
C LEU A 295 0.88 6.95 -0.95
N GLY A 296 1.50 7.06 0.22
CA GLY A 296 1.23 8.09 1.24
C GLY A 296 2.17 9.29 1.29
N GLY A 297 3.13 9.43 0.40
CA GLY A 297 4.16 10.47 0.38
C GLY A 297 3.87 11.62 -0.58
N GLY A 298 2.85 12.46 -0.31
CA GLY A 298 2.71 13.74 -1.02
C GLY A 298 2.30 13.70 -2.50
N GLY A 299 1.96 12.53 -3.01
CA GLY A 299 1.61 12.33 -4.41
C GLY A 299 1.10 10.92 -4.64
N GLY A 300 0.20 10.45 -3.76
CA GLY A 300 -0.61 9.28 -4.06
C GLY A 300 -1.46 9.62 -5.28
N SER A 301 -0.99 9.28 -6.45
CA SER A 301 -1.78 9.36 -7.66
C SER A 301 -2.84 8.25 -7.59
N THR A 302 -3.98 8.52 -6.95
CA THR A 302 -5.20 8.13 -7.62
C THR A 302 -5.02 8.71 -9.01
N HIS A 303 -4.87 7.89 -10.02
CA HIS A 303 -4.87 8.35 -11.40
C HIS A 303 -6.21 9.03 -11.63
N ILE A 304 -6.25 10.34 -11.33
CA ILE A 304 -7.40 11.17 -11.66
C ILE A 304 -7.37 11.25 -13.17
N SER A 305 -8.35 10.64 -13.82
CA SER A 305 -8.48 10.74 -15.27
C SER A 305 -8.67 12.22 -15.66
N ASP A 306 -8.33 12.57 -16.89
CA ASP A 306 -8.54 13.93 -17.36
C ASP A 306 -10.04 14.31 -17.34
N ASP A 307 -10.92 13.32 -17.53
CA ASP A 307 -12.37 13.47 -17.43
C ASP A 307 -12.80 13.77 -15.98
N ASP A 308 -12.24 13.05 -14.99
CA ASP A 308 -12.49 13.31 -13.56
C ASP A 308 -12.00 14.72 -13.16
N ARG A 309 -10.84 15.12 -13.68
CA ARG A 309 -10.28 16.45 -13.43
C ARG A 309 -11.19 17.55 -13.99
N ALA A 310 -11.72 17.36 -15.20
CA ALA A 310 -12.67 18.28 -15.80
C ALA A 310 -13.97 18.34 -14.99
N ALA A 311 -14.48 17.19 -14.54
CA ALA A 311 -15.68 17.11 -13.70
C ALA A 311 -15.48 17.81 -12.33
N ILE A 312 -14.33 17.63 -11.68
CA ILE A 312 -13.99 18.29 -10.42
C ILE A 312 -13.91 19.81 -10.60
N LEU A 313 -13.28 20.29 -11.69
CA LEU A 313 -13.21 21.71 -11.99
C LEU A 313 -14.59 22.32 -12.25
N ALA A 314 -15.46 21.61 -12.97
CA ALA A 314 -16.84 22.05 -13.20
C ALA A 314 -17.65 22.13 -11.89
N LEU A 315 -17.50 21.13 -11.00
CA LEU A 315 -18.13 21.15 -9.67
C LEU A 315 -17.61 22.28 -8.78
N SER A 316 -16.32 22.63 -8.87
CA SER A 316 -15.74 23.71 -8.06
C SER A 316 -16.30 25.09 -8.39
N GLN A 317 -16.83 25.29 -9.60
CA GLN A 317 -17.44 26.55 -10.04
C GLN A 317 -18.91 26.67 -9.61
N ASP A 318 -19.53 25.60 -9.08
CA ASP A 318 -20.92 25.64 -8.62
C ASP A 318 -21.03 26.39 -7.28
N PRO A 319 -21.78 27.50 -7.18
CA PRO A 319 -21.95 28.25 -5.93
C PRO A 319 -22.67 27.44 -4.83
N ARG A 320 -23.35 26.35 -5.18
CA ARG A 320 -24.07 25.46 -4.26
C ARG A 320 -23.31 24.17 -3.92
N VAL A 321 -22.02 24.10 -4.24
CA VAL A 321 -21.21 22.89 -4.07
C VAL A 321 -21.26 22.34 -2.64
N ALA A 322 -21.21 23.19 -1.61
CA ALA A 322 -21.27 22.77 -0.21
C ALA A 322 -22.57 22.03 0.12
N ARG A 323 -23.72 22.55 -0.34
CA ARG A 323 -25.03 21.89 -0.12
C ARG A 323 -25.13 20.56 -0.87
N ARG A 324 -24.60 20.50 -2.10
CA ARG A 324 -24.56 19.25 -2.88
C ARG A 324 -23.72 18.19 -2.20
N ILE A 325 -22.55 18.56 -1.66
CA ILE A 325 -21.69 17.66 -0.89
C ILE A 325 -22.43 17.15 0.36
N CYS A 326 -23.03 18.05 1.16
CA CYS A 326 -23.80 17.64 2.35
C CYS A 326 -24.97 16.72 2.00
N ALA A 327 -25.69 16.98 0.91
CA ALA A 327 -26.78 16.15 0.46
C ALA A 327 -26.34 14.77 -0.05
N SER A 328 -25.13 14.67 -0.64
CA SER A 328 -24.56 13.41 -1.10
C SER A 328 -23.96 12.57 0.02
N MET A 329 -23.68 13.18 1.19
CA MET A 329 -23.17 12.46 2.35
C MET A 329 -24.26 11.61 3.01
N ALA A 330 -23.95 10.32 3.23
CA ALA A 330 -24.83 9.35 3.88
C ALA A 330 -26.28 9.43 3.34
N PRO A 331 -26.53 9.11 2.06
CA PRO A 331 -27.85 9.24 1.46
C PRO A 331 -28.90 8.34 2.12
N SER A 332 -28.47 7.28 2.79
CA SER A 332 -29.35 6.37 3.55
C SER A 332 -29.89 6.97 4.85
N ILE A 333 -29.34 8.11 5.30
CA ILE A 333 -29.76 8.76 6.56
C ILE A 333 -30.48 10.06 6.24
N HIS A 334 -31.74 10.15 6.69
CA HIS A 334 -32.58 11.33 6.51
C HIS A 334 -32.22 12.45 7.49
N GLY A 335 -32.20 13.69 7.04
CA GLY A 335 -31.93 14.86 7.88
C GLY A 335 -30.49 14.97 8.37
N HIS A 336 -30.30 15.57 9.55
CA HIS A 336 -29.01 15.76 10.23
C HIS A 336 -27.97 16.50 9.37
N GLU A 337 -28.36 17.62 8.74
CA GLU A 337 -27.47 18.40 7.86
C GLU A 337 -26.22 18.89 8.58
N ASP A 338 -26.32 19.32 9.86
CA ASP A 338 -25.18 19.77 10.66
C ASP A 338 -24.15 18.65 10.89
N ILE A 339 -24.64 17.41 11.12
CA ILE A 339 -23.75 16.24 11.31
C ILE A 339 -23.05 15.92 9.99
N LYS A 340 -23.79 15.92 8.89
CA LYS A 340 -23.24 15.69 7.56
C LYS A 340 -22.20 16.75 7.18
N LEU A 341 -22.47 18.02 7.52
CA LEU A 341 -21.51 19.12 7.34
C LEU A 341 -20.26 18.92 8.20
N GLY A 342 -20.42 18.58 9.48
CA GLY A 342 -19.30 18.32 10.39
C GLY A 342 -18.42 17.16 9.93
N LEU A 343 -19.02 16.07 9.46
CA LEU A 343 -18.31 14.93 8.89
C LEU A 343 -17.60 15.28 7.57
N ALA A 344 -18.25 16.09 6.70
CA ALA A 344 -17.62 16.57 5.48
C ALA A 344 -16.38 17.39 5.80
N LEU A 345 -16.47 18.32 6.76
CA LEU A 345 -15.32 19.13 7.18
C LEU A 345 -14.19 18.27 7.77
N ALA A 346 -14.53 17.23 8.56
CA ALA A 346 -13.55 16.31 9.10
C ALA A 346 -12.84 15.47 8.01
N LEU A 347 -13.56 15.08 6.94
CA LEU A 347 -12.99 14.35 5.81
C LEU A 347 -12.08 15.21 4.92
N PHE A 348 -12.48 16.46 4.66
CA PHE A 348 -11.63 17.38 3.90
C PHE A 348 -10.42 17.87 4.70
N GLY A 349 -10.58 17.98 6.02
CA GLY A 349 -9.54 18.49 6.92
C GLY A 349 -9.16 19.95 6.64
N GLY A 350 -8.15 20.42 7.34
CA GLY A 350 -7.54 21.72 7.17
C GLY A 350 -6.10 21.63 6.66
N GLN A 351 -5.51 22.76 6.33
CA GLN A 351 -4.11 22.83 5.93
C GLN A 351 -3.19 22.98 7.14
N GLU A 352 -2.19 22.13 7.25
CA GLU A 352 -1.13 22.28 8.25
C GLU A 352 -0.40 23.63 8.10
N LYS A 353 -0.11 24.27 9.23
CA LYS A 353 0.64 25.51 9.24
C LYS A 353 1.88 25.39 10.11
N HIS A 354 3.03 25.80 9.55
CA HIS A 354 4.28 25.92 10.28
C HIS A 354 4.51 27.38 10.66
N VAL A 355 4.37 27.70 11.92
CA VAL A 355 4.55 29.06 12.42
C VAL A 355 6.02 29.30 12.76
N LYS A 356 6.72 30.11 11.97
CA LYS A 356 8.13 30.55 12.17
C LYS A 356 9.09 29.42 12.54
N GLY A 357 8.90 28.22 12.02
CA GLY A 357 9.80 27.07 12.21
C GLY A 357 9.81 26.46 13.62
N LYS A 358 8.95 26.89 14.53
CA LYS A 358 8.94 26.41 15.94
C LYS A 358 7.67 25.69 16.37
N ALA A 359 6.53 26.00 15.78
CA ALA A 359 5.26 25.38 16.13
C ALA A 359 4.55 24.86 14.89
N ARG A 360 4.12 23.60 14.92
CA ARG A 360 3.30 22.97 13.90
C ARG A 360 1.84 22.99 14.39
N LEU A 361 0.94 23.59 13.62
CA LEU A 361 -0.47 23.52 13.81
C LEU A 361 -1.04 22.39 12.96
N ARG A 362 -1.77 21.46 13.59
CA ARG A 362 -2.43 20.34 12.89
C ARG A 362 -3.50 20.85 11.93
N GLY A 363 -3.68 20.13 10.83
CA GLY A 363 -4.78 20.32 9.89
C GLY A 363 -5.95 19.34 10.12
N ASP A 364 -5.76 18.29 10.93
CA ASP A 364 -6.78 17.27 11.18
C ASP A 364 -7.87 17.81 12.10
N ILE A 365 -9.14 17.55 11.72
CA ILE A 365 -10.33 18.00 12.48
C ILE A 365 -10.92 16.79 13.19
N ASN A 366 -10.95 16.83 14.51
CA ASN A 366 -11.51 15.77 15.33
C ASN A 366 -12.99 16.05 15.65
N CYS A 367 -13.84 15.03 15.47
CA CYS A 367 -15.27 15.15 15.65
C CYS A 367 -15.79 14.14 16.67
N LEU A 368 -16.62 14.60 17.61
CA LEU A 368 -17.32 13.75 18.57
C LEU A 368 -18.82 13.80 18.33
N LEU A 369 -19.42 12.63 18.06
CA LEU A 369 -20.85 12.42 17.95
C LEU A 369 -21.39 11.91 19.29
N LEU A 370 -22.11 12.74 20.02
CA LEU A 370 -22.78 12.36 21.25
C LEU A 370 -24.28 12.27 21.00
N GLY A 371 -24.93 11.22 21.47
CA GLY A 371 -26.39 11.19 21.35
C GLY A 371 -27.04 9.91 21.83
N ASP A 372 -28.36 9.92 21.82
CA ASP A 372 -29.18 8.84 22.30
C ASP A 372 -28.98 7.55 21.50
N PRO A 373 -29.20 6.37 22.07
CA PRO A 373 -29.14 5.11 21.34
C PRO A 373 -30.18 5.09 20.21
N GLY A 374 -29.83 4.48 19.07
CA GLY A 374 -30.74 4.41 17.90
C GLY A 374 -30.71 5.62 16.96
N THR A 375 -29.93 6.66 17.22
CA THR A 375 -29.83 7.87 16.39
C THR A 375 -28.84 7.77 15.22
N ALA A 376 -28.61 6.58 14.72
CA ALA A 376 -27.76 6.28 13.54
C ALA A 376 -26.28 6.69 13.62
N LYS A 377 -25.71 6.96 14.80
CA LYS A 377 -24.29 7.35 14.98
C LYS A 377 -23.32 6.36 14.32
N SER A 378 -23.47 5.08 14.63
CA SER A 378 -22.61 4.03 14.05
C SER A 378 -22.77 3.89 12.53
N GLN A 379 -23.93 4.26 11.95
CA GLN A 379 -24.14 4.26 10.52
C GLN A 379 -23.39 5.40 9.82
N PHE A 380 -23.29 6.56 10.46
CA PHE A 380 -22.42 7.63 9.98
C PHE A 380 -20.96 7.21 9.94
N LEU A 381 -20.47 6.56 11.01
CA LEU A 381 -19.10 6.05 11.04
C LEU A 381 -18.85 5.01 9.92
N LYS A 382 -19.76 4.05 9.73
CA LYS A 382 -19.66 3.05 8.65
C LYS A 382 -19.72 3.68 7.25
N TYR A 383 -20.45 4.77 7.08
CA TYR A 383 -20.45 5.50 5.83
C TYR A 383 -19.09 6.16 5.58
N VAL A 384 -18.52 6.80 6.59
CA VAL A 384 -17.19 7.43 6.51
C VAL A 384 -16.12 6.36 6.23
N GLU A 385 -16.20 5.17 6.84
CA GLU A 385 -15.30 4.04 6.57
C GLU A 385 -15.29 3.65 5.08
N LYS A 386 -16.46 3.64 4.44
CA LYS A 386 -16.59 3.31 3.02
C LYS A 386 -16.16 4.42 2.07
N THR A 387 -16.30 5.68 2.50
CA THR A 387 -16.06 6.85 1.65
C THR A 387 -14.64 7.37 1.76
N ALA A 388 -14.03 7.30 2.94
CA ALA A 388 -12.68 7.78 3.14
C ALA A 388 -11.67 6.85 2.47
N HIS A 389 -10.67 7.44 1.83
CA HIS A 389 -9.62 6.69 1.13
C HIS A 389 -8.86 5.76 2.08
N ARG A 390 -8.63 6.23 3.31
CA ARG A 390 -7.96 5.46 4.36
C ARG A 390 -8.72 5.67 5.67
N ALA A 391 -9.45 4.66 6.09
CA ALA A 391 -10.19 4.65 7.33
C ALA A 391 -9.97 3.35 8.10
N VAL A 392 -9.83 3.48 9.40
CA VAL A 392 -9.76 2.32 10.31
C VAL A 392 -10.90 2.43 11.31
N TYR A 393 -11.79 1.44 11.30
CA TYR A 393 -12.93 1.36 12.22
C TYR A 393 -12.58 0.50 13.43
N THR A 394 -12.79 1.05 14.62
CA THR A 394 -12.57 0.35 15.88
C THR A 394 -13.73 0.59 16.85
N THR A 395 -13.91 -0.32 17.82
CA THR A 395 -14.89 -0.17 18.89
C THR A 395 -14.18 -0.01 20.22
N GLY A 396 -14.71 0.83 21.12
CA GLY A 396 -14.08 1.13 22.41
C GLY A 396 -13.80 -0.09 23.28
N LYS A 397 -14.66 -1.12 23.26
CA LYS A 397 -14.42 -2.39 23.97
C LYS A 397 -13.56 -3.39 23.20
N GLY A 398 -13.59 -3.36 21.88
CA GLY A 398 -12.91 -4.33 21.03
C GLY A 398 -11.43 -4.06 20.82
N ALA A 399 -11.03 -2.82 21.04
CA ALA A 399 -9.64 -2.41 20.90
C ALA A 399 -8.96 -2.36 22.27
N SER A 400 -7.87 -3.12 22.44
CA SER A 400 -6.97 -2.95 23.58
C SER A 400 -6.04 -1.75 23.33
N ALA A 401 -5.44 -1.16 24.39
CA ALA A 401 -4.41 -0.12 24.27
C ALA A 401 -3.33 -0.47 23.25
N VAL A 402 -2.96 -1.73 23.23
CA VAL A 402 -1.97 -2.30 22.32
C VAL A 402 -2.49 -2.35 20.87
N GLY A 403 -3.75 -2.70 20.67
CA GLY A 403 -4.38 -2.72 19.34
C GLY A 403 -4.65 -1.34 18.77
N LEU A 404 -4.81 -0.33 19.63
CA LEU A 404 -4.97 1.08 19.20
C LEU A 404 -3.64 1.73 18.86
N THR A 405 -2.59 1.49 19.64
CA THR A 405 -1.31 2.20 19.51
C THR A 405 -0.29 1.39 18.74
N ALA A 406 0.41 0.51 19.41
CA ALA A 406 1.32 -0.46 18.80
C ALA A 406 1.65 -1.59 19.76
N SER A 407 1.86 -2.75 19.20
CA SER A 407 2.30 -3.95 19.89
C SER A 407 3.79 -4.20 19.68
N VAL A 408 4.44 -4.71 20.70
CA VAL A 408 5.82 -5.18 20.64
C VAL A 408 5.81 -6.69 20.80
N HIS A 409 6.20 -7.40 19.74
CA HIS A 409 6.26 -8.85 19.70
C HIS A 409 7.69 -9.32 19.52
N LYS A 410 8.00 -10.47 20.09
CA LYS A 410 9.28 -11.12 19.85
C LYS A 410 9.15 -12.02 18.62
N ASP A 411 9.99 -11.79 17.61
CA ASP A 411 10.01 -12.62 16.42
C ASP A 411 10.48 -14.05 16.79
N PRO A 412 9.70 -15.10 16.45
CA PRO A 412 10.08 -16.48 16.78
C PRO A 412 11.34 -16.95 16.05
N VAL A 413 11.67 -16.39 14.89
CA VAL A 413 12.82 -16.78 14.08
C VAL A 413 14.09 -16.04 14.50
N THR A 414 14.03 -14.69 14.49
CA THR A 414 15.20 -13.85 14.81
C THR A 414 15.39 -13.62 16.30
N ARG A 415 14.37 -13.93 17.11
CA ARG A 415 14.29 -13.64 18.56
C ARG A 415 14.46 -12.16 18.91
N GLU A 416 14.41 -11.29 17.93
CA GLU A 416 14.42 -9.83 18.13
C GLU A 416 13.02 -9.30 18.44
N TRP A 417 12.97 -8.14 19.12
CA TRP A 417 11.74 -7.45 19.38
C TRP A 417 11.32 -6.64 18.13
N THR A 418 10.15 -6.92 17.60
CA THR A 418 9.57 -6.21 16.45
C THR A 418 8.37 -5.40 16.88
N LEU A 419 8.21 -4.25 16.22
CA LEU A 419 7.12 -3.32 16.45
C LEU A 419 6.03 -3.51 15.39
N GLU A 420 4.79 -3.67 15.83
CA GLU A 420 3.60 -3.80 14.99
C GLU A 420 2.67 -2.61 15.24
N GLY A 421 2.32 -1.87 14.19
CA GLY A 421 1.48 -0.68 14.28
C GLY A 421 0.02 -1.03 14.56
N GLY A 422 -0.60 -0.33 15.52
CA GLY A 422 -2.02 -0.45 15.84
C GLY A 422 -2.91 0.45 14.96
N ALA A 423 -4.19 0.54 15.29
CA ALA A 423 -5.22 1.21 14.51
C ALA A 423 -4.90 2.68 14.20
N LEU A 424 -4.39 3.44 15.17
CA LEU A 424 -4.02 4.85 14.98
C LEU A 424 -2.83 5.03 14.02
N VAL A 425 -1.84 4.12 14.10
CA VAL A 425 -0.70 4.13 13.20
C VAL A 425 -1.11 3.69 11.80
N LEU A 426 -1.97 2.67 11.70
CA LEU A 426 -2.53 2.22 10.44
C LEU A 426 -3.40 3.28 9.76
N ALA A 427 -4.02 4.18 10.52
CA ALA A 427 -4.82 5.30 10.03
C ALA A 427 -3.98 6.57 9.72
N ASP A 428 -2.64 6.51 9.73
CA ASP A 428 -1.81 7.71 9.46
C ASP A 428 -2.19 8.38 8.14
N ARG A 429 -2.41 9.68 8.17
CA ARG A 429 -2.93 10.51 7.05
C ARG A 429 -4.33 10.10 6.54
N GLY A 430 -5.12 9.50 7.40
CA GLY A 430 -6.50 9.10 7.13
C GLY A 430 -7.41 9.43 8.29
N VAL A 431 -8.43 8.60 8.47
CA VAL A 431 -9.46 8.78 9.50
C VAL A 431 -9.50 7.57 10.42
N CYS A 432 -9.44 7.81 11.72
CA CYS A 432 -9.67 6.80 12.75
C CYS A 432 -11.10 6.94 13.27
N LEU A 433 -11.89 5.88 13.13
CA LEU A 433 -13.29 5.83 13.52
C LEU A 433 -13.42 5.00 14.79
N ILE A 434 -13.93 5.60 15.86
CA ILE A 434 -14.06 4.94 17.16
C ILE A 434 -15.52 4.94 17.56
N ASP A 435 -16.13 3.77 17.59
CA ASP A 435 -17.49 3.61 18.11
C ASP A 435 -17.46 3.22 19.59
N GLU A 436 -18.51 3.54 20.32
CA GLU A 436 -18.62 3.28 21.77
C GLU A 436 -17.43 3.87 22.58
N PHE A 437 -17.04 5.09 22.29
CA PHE A 437 -15.91 5.78 22.93
C PHE A 437 -16.07 5.93 24.46
N ASP A 438 -17.31 5.97 24.94
CA ASP A 438 -17.66 5.99 26.38
C ASP A 438 -17.20 4.74 27.13
N LYS A 439 -17.11 3.58 26.44
CA LYS A 439 -16.79 2.28 27.04
C LYS A 439 -15.31 1.91 27.01
N MET A 440 -14.46 2.85 26.65
CA MET A 440 -13.02 2.66 26.54
C MET A 440 -12.35 2.71 27.92
N ASN A 441 -11.30 1.91 28.11
CA ASN A 441 -10.50 1.92 29.34
C ASN A 441 -9.68 3.22 29.47
N ASP A 442 -9.35 3.62 30.68
CA ASP A 442 -8.58 4.86 30.93
C ASP A 442 -7.17 4.84 30.32
N ALA A 443 -6.50 3.70 30.28
CA ALA A 443 -5.19 3.55 29.64
C ALA A 443 -5.26 3.80 28.12
N ASP A 444 -6.35 3.35 27.47
CA ASP A 444 -6.60 3.54 26.05
C ASP A 444 -6.91 5.01 25.75
N ARG A 445 -7.68 5.67 26.64
CA ARG A 445 -7.99 7.10 26.54
C ARG A 445 -6.74 7.98 26.60
N VAL A 446 -5.79 7.67 27.48
CA VAL A 446 -4.51 8.41 27.57
C VAL A 446 -3.70 8.29 26.27
N SER A 447 -3.67 7.11 25.68
CA SER A 447 -2.94 6.89 24.43
C SER A 447 -3.53 7.66 23.24
N ILE A 448 -4.86 7.71 23.16
CA ILE A 448 -5.55 8.51 22.12
C ILE A 448 -5.31 10.01 22.36
N HIS A 449 -5.31 10.44 23.61
CA HIS A 449 -5.04 11.81 23.99
C HIS A 449 -3.67 12.29 23.50
N GLU A 450 -2.62 11.46 23.65
CA GLU A 450 -1.28 11.73 23.12
C GLU A 450 -1.30 11.81 21.58
N ALA A 451 -1.96 10.84 20.93
CA ALA A 451 -2.05 10.80 19.47
C ALA A 451 -2.79 12.04 18.90
N MET A 452 -3.90 12.47 19.52
CA MET A 452 -4.68 13.64 19.07
C MET A 452 -3.92 14.96 19.27
N GLU A 453 -3.09 15.07 20.31
CA GLU A 453 -2.34 16.29 20.61
C GLU A 453 -1.06 16.40 19.81
N GLN A 454 -0.22 15.36 19.88
CA GLN A 454 1.14 15.37 19.31
C GLN A 454 1.21 14.79 17.89
N GLN A 455 0.14 14.14 17.42
CA GLN A 455 0.12 13.39 16.15
C GLN A 455 1.22 12.31 16.08
N SER A 456 1.67 11.87 17.24
CA SER A 456 2.69 10.83 17.41
C SER A 456 2.37 10.00 18.65
N ILE A 457 2.81 8.76 18.65
CA ILE A 457 2.67 7.82 19.75
C ILE A 457 4.06 7.41 20.17
N SER A 458 4.40 7.71 21.44
CA SER A 458 5.70 7.35 22.01
C SER A 458 5.63 5.99 22.66
N ILE A 459 6.52 5.09 22.26
CA ILE A 459 6.59 3.73 22.75
C ILE A 459 7.93 3.50 23.42
N SER A 460 7.88 3.08 24.69
CA SER A 460 9.05 2.63 25.45
C SER A 460 8.73 1.28 26.07
N LYS A 461 8.90 0.21 25.30
CA LYS A 461 8.66 -1.18 25.73
C LYS A 461 9.77 -2.08 25.24
N ALA A 462 10.15 -3.05 26.08
CA ALA A 462 11.14 -4.09 25.73
C ALA A 462 12.50 -3.55 25.24
N GLY A 463 12.93 -2.36 25.71
CA GLY A 463 14.18 -1.72 25.28
C GLY A 463 14.08 -0.95 23.97
N ILE A 464 12.92 -0.94 23.31
CA ILE A 464 12.66 -0.13 22.11
C ILE A 464 12.07 1.20 22.55
N VAL A 465 12.76 2.30 22.24
CA VAL A 465 12.26 3.66 22.42
C VAL A 465 12.12 4.28 21.05
N THR A 466 10.88 4.47 20.60
CA THR A 466 10.59 5.05 19.28
C THR A 466 9.27 5.80 19.31
N SER A 467 9.14 6.80 18.45
CA SER A 467 7.90 7.51 18.20
C SER A 467 7.34 7.14 16.83
N LEU A 468 6.10 6.71 16.79
CA LEU A 468 5.35 6.43 15.56
C LEU A 468 4.49 7.63 15.20
N GLN A 469 4.36 7.93 13.92
CA GLN A 469 3.45 8.98 13.45
C GLN A 469 2.01 8.47 13.43
N ALA A 470 1.08 9.28 13.93
CA ALA A 470 -0.35 9.02 13.95
C ALA A 470 -1.12 10.31 13.60
N ARG A 471 -0.89 10.79 12.38
CA ARG A 471 -1.55 12.00 11.85
C ARG A 471 -2.87 11.58 11.24
N CYS A 472 -3.90 11.47 12.05
CA CYS A 472 -5.23 11.06 11.61
C CYS A 472 -6.30 11.97 12.23
N ALA A 473 -7.39 12.18 11.49
CA ALA A 473 -8.59 12.76 12.03
C ALA A 473 -9.33 11.70 12.85
N VAL A 474 -9.70 12.01 14.07
CA VAL A 474 -10.43 11.09 14.95
C VAL A 474 -11.91 11.46 14.94
N ILE A 475 -12.76 10.53 14.50
CA ILE A 475 -14.21 10.66 14.57
C ILE A 475 -14.72 9.62 15.54
N ALA A 476 -15.22 10.08 16.69
CA ALA A 476 -15.70 9.21 17.76
C ALA A 476 -17.22 9.32 17.94
N ALA A 477 -17.84 8.19 18.31
CA ALA A 477 -19.24 8.16 18.72
C ALA A 477 -19.34 7.70 20.17
N ALA A 478 -20.13 8.41 20.98
CA ALA A 478 -20.36 8.12 22.38
C ALA A 478 -21.85 8.16 22.72
N ASN A 479 -22.23 7.42 23.75
CA ASN A 479 -23.56 7.50 24.32
C ASN A 479 -23.54 8.34 25.62
N PRO A 480 -24.62 9.07 25.93
CA PRO A 480 -24.68 9.83 27.15
C PRO A 480 -24.82 8.92 28.39
N VAL A 481 -24.37 9.41 29.54
CA VAL A 481 -24.54 8.75 30.84
C VAL A 481 -26.03 8.56 31.13
N GLY A 482 -26.43 7.35 31.51
CA GLY A 482 -27.83 7.02 31.75
C GLY A 482 -28.65 6.70 30.46
N GLY A 483 -28.04 6.75 29.28
CA GLY A 483 -28.64 6.32 28.02
C GLY A 483 -29.49 7.37 27.32
N ARG A 484 -29.76 8.53 27.91
CA ARG A 484 -30.43 9.67 27.29
C ARG A 484 -29.73 10.97 27.60
N TYR A 485 -29.71 11.87 26.65
CA TYR A 485 -29.15 13.20 26.83
C TYR A 485 -30.08 14.06 27.68
N ASP A 486 -29.59 14.55 28.84
CA ASP A 486 -30.32 15.43 29.76
C ASP A 486 -29.95 16.87 29.45
N SER A 487 -30.91 17.65 28.95
CA SER A 487 -30.73 19.08 28.65
C SER A 487 -30.59 19.97 29.89
N SER A 488 -30.88 19.46 31.08
CA SER A 488 -30.71 20.18 32.33
C SER A 488 -29.29 20.13 32.88
N ARG A 489 -28.46 19.21 32.39
CA ARG A 489 -27.06 19.04 32.77
C ARG A 489 -26.13 19.70 31.77
N THR A 490 -24.91 19.99 32.20
CA THR A 490 -23.88 20.48 31.32
C THR A 490 -23.42 19.36 30.36
N PHE A 491 -22.75 19.72 29.25
CA PHE A 491 -22.24 18.74 28.29
C PHE A 491 -21.29 17.74 28.97
N SER A 492 -20.35 18.22 29.79
CA SER A 492 -19.39 17.40 30.53
C SER A 492 -20.03 16.44 31.53
N GLU A 493 -21.16 16.78 32.11
CA GLU A 493 -21.92 15.91 33.03
C GLU A 493 -22.72 14.81 32.28
N ASN A 494 -23.07 15.06 31.03
CA ASN A 494 -23.75 14.09 30.19
C ASN A 494 -22.80 13.04 29.58
N VAL A 495 -21.49 13.28 29.64
CA VAL A 495 -20.48 12.41 29.03
C VAL A 495 -19.48 11.97 30.09
N GLU A 496 -19.20 10.71 30.19
CA GLU A 496 -18.19 10.14 31.09
C GLU A 496 -16.77 10.33 30.53
N LEU A 497 -16.45 11.58 30.14
CA LEU A 497 -15.16 11.97 29.57
C LEU A 497 -14.56 13.13 30.35
N THR A 498 -13.25 13.11 30.49
CA THR A 498 -12.51 14.18 31.18
C THR A 498 -12.42 15.43 30.28
N ASP A 499 -12.43 16.61 30.89
CA ASP A 499 -12.33 17.90 30.19
C ASP A 499 -11.11 17.99 29.23
N PRO A 500 -9.92 17.45 29.56
CA PRO A 500 -8.80 17.43 28.64
C PRO A 500 -9.07 16.68 27.33
N ILE A 501 -9.84 15.60 27.35
CA ILE A 501 -10.21 14.85 26.14
C ILE A 501 -11.23 15.64 25.32
N LEU A 502 -12.23 16.22 25.97
CA LEU A 502 -13.24 17.05 25.30
C LEU A 502 -12.62 18.25 24.57
N SER A 503 -11.63 18.89 25.19
CA SER A 503 -10.92 20.03 24.57
C SER A 503 -10.10 19.67 23.31
N ARG A 504 -9.87 18.39 23.04
CA ARG A 504 -9.15 17.91 21.85
C ARG A 504 -10.06 17.70 20.65
N PHE A 505 -11.37 17.59 20.87
CA PHE A 505 -12.34 17.54 19.79
C PHE A 505 -12.67 18.96 19.33
N ASP A 506 -12.58 19.19 18.03
CA ASP A 506 -12.82 20.49 17.41
C ASP A 506 -14.32 20.69 17.14
N ILE A 507 -15.03 19.60 16.82
CA ILE A 507 -16.47 19.61 16.54
C ILE A 507 -17.17 18.65 17.50
N LEU A 508 -18.11 19.20 18.28
CA LEU A 508 -18.95 18.45 19.21
C LEU A 508 -20.39 18.49 18.69
N LEU A 509 -20.94 17.35 18.32
CA LEU A 509 -22.28 17.21 17.75
C LEU A 509 -23.16 16.41 18.69
N VAL A 510 -24.29 16.99 19.09
CA VAL A 510 -25.27 16.34 19.97
C VAL A 510 -26.49 15.93 19.17
N VAL A 511 -26.78 14.63 19.15
CA VAL A 511 -27.93 14.04 18.48
C VAL A 511 -28.96 13.64 19.51
N LYS A 512 -30.03 14.43 19.62
CA LYS A 512 -31.12 14.18 20.55
C LYS A 512 -32.25 13.44 19.82
N ASP A 513 -32.86 12.50 20.52
CA ASP A 513 -34.11 11.87 20.08
C ASP A 513 -35.29 12.72 20.52
N THR A 514 -35.86 13.51 19.62
CA THR A 514 -37.01 14.37 19.84
C THR A 514 -38.24 13.79 19.18
N VAL A 515 -39.31 13.61 19.90
CA VAL A 515 -40.59 13.13 19.36
C VAL A 515 -41.33 14.29 18.69
N ASP A 516 -41.35 14.29 17.37
CA ASP A 516 -42.08 15.25 16.55
C ASP A 516 -42.88 14.51 15.46
N PRO A 517 -44.22 14.51 15.54
CA PRO A 517 -45.07 13.77 14.61
C PRO A 517 -44.82 14.13 13.15
N VAL A 518 -44.46 15.38 12.84
CA VAL A 518 -44.22 15.84 11.47
C VAL A 518 -42.89 15.31 10.92
N LEU A 519 -41.85 15.32 11.76
CA LEU A 519 -40.54 14.77 11.39
C LEU A 519 -40.60 13.25 11.28
N ASP A 520 -41.34 12.58 12.17
CA ASP A 520 -41.51 11.14 12.18
C ASP A 520 -42.26 10.65 10.94
N GLU A 521 -43.29 11.37 10.48
CA GLU A 521 -43.99 11.07 9.25
C GLU A 521 -43.09 11.19 8.01
N ARG A 522 -42.27 12.24 7.94
CA ARG A 522 -41.28 12.41 6.85
C ARG A 522 -40.23 11.30 6.87
N LEU A 523 -39.75 10.93 8.03
CA LEU A 523 -38.80 9.83 8.20
C LEU A 523 -39.41 8.51 7.76
N ALA A 524 -40.66 8.23 8.13
CA ALA A 524 -41.37 7.02 7.72
C ALA A 524 -41.53 6.97 6.19
N HIS A 525 -41.91 8.06 5.55
CA HIS A 525 -41.99 8.13 4.10
C HIS A 525 -40.63 7.89 3.42
N PHE A 526 -39.56 8.46 3.95
CA PHE A 526 -38.21 8.25 3.43
C PHE A 526 -37.80 6.78 3.54
N VAL A 527 -38.02 6.14 4.69
CA VAL A 527 -37.67 4.73 4.92
C VAL A 527 -38.45 3.82 3.96
N VAL A 528 -39.77 4.01 3.85
CA VAL A 528 -40.61 3.24 2.93
C VAL A 528 -40.17 3.44 1.48
N GLY A 529 -39.90 4.68 1.06
CA GLY A 529 -39.37 4.99 -0.27
C GLY A 529 -38.05 4.30 -0.57
N SER A 530 -37.13 4.29 0.40
CA SER A 530 -35.83 3.59 0.28
C SER A 530 -36.01 2.08 0.12
N HIS A 531 -36.92 1.45 0.88
CA HIS A 531 -37.23 0.04 0.74
C HIS A 531 -37.87 -0.30 -0.61
N ILE A 532 -38.76 0.53 -1.12
CA ILE A 532 -39.34 0.34 -2.44
C ILE A 532 -38.28 0.40 -3.53
N LYS A 533 -37.37 1.38 -3.48
CA LYS A 533 -36.23 1.51 -4.44
C LYS A 533 -35.30 0.29 -4.42
N SER A 534 -35.14 -0.35 -3.27
CA SER A 534 -34.25 -1.52 -3.10
C SER A 534 -34.94 -2.84 -3.47
N HIS A 535 -36.23 -2.83 -3.79
CA HIS A 535 -36.94 -4.06 -4.14
C HIS A 535 -36.49 -4.60 -5.51
N PRO A 536 -36.23 -5.91 -5.65
CA PRO A 536 -35.70 -6.49 -6.89
C PRO A 536 -36.63 -6.39 -8.10
N ASP A 537 -37.95 -6.28 -7.89
CA ASP A 537 -38.95 -6.22 -8.96
C ASP A 537 -39.19 -4.80 -9.52
N VAL A 538 -38.52 -3.78 -8.97
CA VAL A 538 -38.67 -2.38 -9.42
C VAL A 538 -37.74 -2.13 -10.61
N THR A 539 -38.34 -1.76 -11.75
CA THR A 539 -37.61 -1.39 -12.98
C THR A 539 -36.83 -0.09 -12.80
N GLU A 540 -35.76 0.11 -13.61
CA GLU A 540 -34.94 1.33 -13.55
C GLU A 540 -35.77 2.61 -13.87
N GLU A 541 -36.78 2.53 -14.74
CA GLU A 541 -37.68 3.64 -15.03
C GLU A 541 -38.51 4.07 -13.82
N GLN A 542 -38.96 3.10 -13.02
CA GLN A 542 -39.69 3.38 -11.77
C GLN A 542 -38.77 3.94 -10.68
N LYS A 543 -37.48 3.54 -10.64
CA LYS A 543 -36.50 4.12 -9.74
C LYS A 543 -36.28 5.61 -10.04
N ASN A 544 -36.14 5.97 -11.31
CA ASN A 544 -35.93 7.35 -11.73
C ASN A 544 -37.14 8.25 -11.44
N SER A 545 -38.38 7.75 -11.64
CA SER A 545 -39.59 8.50 -11.31
C SER A 545 -39.75 8.76 -9.80
N ILE A 546 -39.28 7.83 -8.95
CA ILE A 546 -39.30 8.00 -7.50
C ILE A 546 -38.23 9.03 -7.09
N ASP A 547 -37.06 9.06 -7.77
CA ASP A 547 -36.02 10.05 -7.51
C ASP A 547 -36.44 11.46 -7.86
N GLU A 548 -37.11 11.65 -8.97
CA GLU A 548 -37.71 12.95 -9.35
C GLU A 548 -38.76 13.42 -8.35
N GLY A 549 -39.63 12.54 -7.86
CA GLY A 549 -40.61 12.84 -6.82
C GLY A 549 -39.98 13.22 -5.48
N THR A 550 -38.89 12.55 -5.10
CA THR A 550 -38.16 12.84 -3.85
C THR A 550 -37.36 14.15 -3.98
N LEU A 551 -36.75 14.42 -5.13
CA LEU A 551 -36.09 15.69 -5.45
C LEU A 551 -37.07 16.86 -5.47
N LEU A 552 -38.31 16.67 -5.99
CA LEU A 552 -39.33 17.69 -5.97
C LEU A 552 -39.79 18.03 -4.56
N CYS A 553 -39.95 17.04 -3.67
CA CYS A 553 -40.27 17.27 -2.26
C CYS A 553 -39.13 18.00 -1.52
N LEU A 554 -37.84 17.70 -1.83
CA LEU A 554 -36.69 18.42 -1.28
C LEU A 554 -36.62 19.87 -1.84
N HIS A 555 -36.94 20.08 -3.09
CA HIS A 555 -36.98 21.42 -3.71
C HIS A 555 -38.12 22.29 -3.16
N LEU A 556 -39.30 21.73 -2.95
CA LEU A 556 -40.44 22.48 -2.41
C LEU A 556 -40.25 22.91 -0.95
N ASN A 557 -39.54 22.09 -0.13
CA ASN A 557 -39.24 22.44 1.26
C ASN A 557 -38.05 23.41 1.44
N CYS A 558 -37.18 23.58 0.42
CA CYS A 558 -36.14 24.62 0.42
C CYS A 558 -36.60 26.01 -0.01
N ILE A 559 -37.84 26.16 -0.51
CA ILE A 559 -38.37 27.45 -0.94
C ILE A 559 -39.21 28.10 0.15
N THR A 560 -39.63 27.36 1.19
CA THR A 560 -40.49 27.85 2.28
C THR A 560 -39.78 28.18 3.59
N HIS A 561 -38.42 28.17 3.62
CA HIS A 561 -37.64 28.66 4.76
C HIS A 561 -36.53 29.61 4.31
#